data_4c4be49225844e5216aee95ebb1a34b9
#
_entry.id   4c4be49225844e5216aee95ebb1a34b9
#
_cell.length_a   1.000
_cell.length_b   1.000
_cell.length_c   1.000
_cell.angle_alpha   90.00
_cell.angle_beta   90.00
_cell.angle_gamma   90.00
#
_symmetry.space_group_name_H-M   'P 1'
#
loop_
_entity.id
_entity.type
_entity.pdbx_description
1 polymer ?
#
loop_
_entity_poly.entity_id
_entity_poly.type
_entity_poly.pdbx_seq_one_letter_code
_entity_poly.pdbx_strand_id
1 'polypeptide(L)'
;MAGKSGSGFLSDTPVPDIEPHLPEGSIEAAIQALSGVLDAVFRPWVADRISLEWLEVTDDRLGMTRFEEGSNELIRRRKLRLDPGPITIGLHPALLEDEMLYRHTFVHELLHAAGLTIHSKEHDRLVSEIAPAPSLKESPLLRKMRAAVLGDQTVQSWSCSHCGFEWKRRTVRKPRRCVKCARPL
;
A
#
# COMPACT_ATOMS: atom_id res chain seq x y z
N MET A 1 13.33 23.53 9.12
CA MET A 1 12.04 23.91 8.51
C MET A 1 11.35 22.62 8.10
N ALA A 2 10.31 22.26 8.83
CA ALA A 2 9.57 21.00 8.63
C ALA A 2 8.78 21.11 7.32
N GLY A 3 9.05 20.19 6.38
CA GLY A 3 8.23 20.04 5.18
C GLY A 3 6.83 19.64 5.58
N LYS A 4 5.82 20.41 5.17
CA LYS A 4 4.42 20.01 5.23
C LYS A 4 4.27 18.75 4.40
N SER A 5 4.04 17.62 5.06
CA SER A 5 3.60 16.37 4.43
C SER A 5 2.24 16.62 3.78
N GLY A 6 2.05 16.12 2.57
CA GLY A 6 0.81 16.26 1.81
C GLY A 6 -0.34 15.39 2.34
N SER A 7 -0.70 15.56 3.61
CA SER A 7 -1.67 14.73 4.33
C SER A 7 -3.15 15.14 4.13
N GLY A 8 -3.45 16.10 3.24
CA GLY A 8 -4.79 16.69 3.16
C GLY A 8 -5.86 15.92 2.40
N PHE A 9 -5.50 14.91 1.59
CA PHE A 9 -6.46 14.31 0.67
C PHE A 9 -7.27 13.14 1.28
N LEU A 10 -6.63 12.30 2.09
CA LEU A 10 -7.30 11.16 2.72
C LEU A 10 -8.14 11.60 3.94
N SER A 11 -7.78 12.71 4.58
CA SER A 11 -8.48 13.26 5.76
C SER A 11 -9.94 13.72 5.51
N ASP A 12 -10.33 13.93 4.25
CA ASP A 12 -11.71 14.28 3.88
C ASP A 12 -12.63 13.04 3.71
N THR A 13 -12.09 11.84 3.94
CA THR A 13 -12.86 10.60 3.86
C THR A 13 -13.82 10.50 5.04
N PRO A 14 -15.12 10.21 4.83
CA PRO A 14 -16.04 9.99 5.94
C PRO A 14 -15.65 8.71 6.69
N VAL A 15 -15.82 8.74 8.02
CA VAL A 15 -15.68 7.53 8.85
C VAL A 15 -16.87 6.61 8.54
N PRO A 16 -16.66 5.36 8.13
CA PRO A 16 -17.75 4.45 7.82
C PRO A 16 -18.51 3.99 9.08
N ASP A 17 -19.82 3.81 8.95
CA ASP A 17 -20.64 3.20 9.99
C ASP A 17 -20.57 1.65 9.97
N ILE A 18 -19.88 1.08 9.01
CA ILE A 18 -19.70 -0.37 8.83
C ILE A 18 -18.27 -0.78 9.19
N GLU A 19 -18.11 -1.98 9.67
CA GLU A 19 -16.77 -2.57 9.89
C GLU A 19 -16.10 -2.95 8.57
N PRO A 20 -14.74 -2.98 8.50
CA PRO A 20 -14.04 -3.49 7.35
C PRO A 20 -14.36 -4.97 7.14
N HIS A 21 -14.49 -5.38 5.89
CA HIS A 21 -14.84 -6.76 5.53
C HIS A 21 -13.67 -7.53 4.94
N LEU A 22 -13.68 -8.83 5.10
CA LEU A 22 -12.72 -9.74 4.47
C LEU A 22 -13.08 -9.91 2.98
N PRO A 23 -12.20 -9.58 2.03
CA PRO A 23 -12.46 -9.88 0.62
C PRO A 23 -12.58 -11.38 0.39
N GLU A 24 -13.65 -11.79 -0.26
CA GLU A 24 -13.98 -13.20 -0.49
C GLU A 24 -12.82 -13.98 -1.14
N GLY A 25 -12.50 -15.15 -0.61
CA GLY A 25 -11.48 -16.06 -1.12
C GLY A 25 -10.03 -15.58 -0.98
N SER A 26 -9.79 -14.40 -0.39
CA SER A 26 -8.44 -13.82 -0.32
C SER A 26 -7.54 -14.53 0.68
N ILE A 27 -8.09 -14.99 1.80
CA ILE A 27 -7.33 -15.75 2.81
C ILE A 27 -6.90 -17.10 2.25
N GLU A 28 -7.81 -17.83 1.64
CA GLU A 28 -7.56 -19.14 1.06
C GLU A 28 -6.53 -19.06 -0.07
N ALA A 29 -6.69 -18.07 -0.95
CA ALA A 29 -5.74 -17.82 -2.04
C ALA A 29 -4.34 -17.48 -1.50
N ALA A 30 -4.24 -16.65 -0.46
CA ALA A 30 -2.97 -16.33 0.18
C ALA A 30 -2.32 -17.55 0.84
N ILE A 31 -3.09 -18.34 1.60
CA ILE A 31 -2.59 -19.56 2.25
C ILE A 31 -2.07 -20.56 1.19
N GLN A 32 -2.77 -20.69 0.07
CA GLN A 32 -2.36 -21.56 -1.02
C GLN A 32 -1.07 -21.04 -1.69
N ALA A 33 -1.01 -19.77 -2.05
CA ALA A 33 0.15 -19.15 -2.70
C ALA A 33 1.41 -19.17 -1.80
N LEU A 34 1.22 -19.08 -0.49
CA LEU A 34 2.30 -19.16 0.50
C LEU A 34 2.74 -20.61 0.79
N SER A 35 2.13 -21.60 0.14
CA SER A 35 2.56 -23.00 0.27
C SER A 35 3.97 -23.18 -0.29
N GLY A 36 4.93 -23.54 0.56
CA GLY A 36 6.34 -23.68 0.18
C GLY A 36 7.18 -22.40 0.38
N VAL A 37 6.59 -21.26 0.73
CA VAL A 37 7.34 -20.03 1.08
C VAL A 37 7.85 -20.14 2.50
N LEU A 38 9.17 -20.32 2.65
CA LEU A 38 9.81 -20.59 3.95
C LEU A 38 9.66 -19.44 4.96
N ASP A 39 9.64 -18.21 4.46
CA ASP A 39 9.53 -16.99 5.29
C ASP A 39 8.10 -16.71 5.76
N ALA A 40 7.08 -17.35 5.18
CA ALA A 40 5.69 -17.23 5.60
C ALA A 40 5.41 -18.11 6.85
N VAL A 41 6.19 -17.86 7.90
CA VAL A 41 6.22 -18.72 9.10
C VAL A 41 4.91 -18.72 9.88
N PHE A 42 4.11 -17.66 9.78
CA PHE A 42 2.84 -17.52 10.48
C PHE A 42 1.63 -17.96 9.65
N ARG A 43 1.84 -18.40 8.40
CA ARG A 43 0.79 -18.90 7.51
C ARG A 43 -0.23 -19.85 8.18
N PRO A 44 0.18 -20.82 9.04
CA PRO A 44 -0.78 -21.77 9.62
C PRO A 44 -1.82 -21.13 10.53
N TRP A 45 -1.55 -19.94 11.07
CA TRP A 45 -2.40 -19.27 12.06
C TRP A 45 -3.11 -18.04 11.52
N VAL A 46 -2.71 -17.55 10.33
CA VAL A 46 -3.18 -16.24 9.85
C VAL A 46 -4.69 -16.16 9.77
N ALA A 47 -5.38 -17.20 9.32
CA ALA A 47 -6.84 -17.21 9.20
C ALA A 47 -7.56 -17.01 10.54
N ASP A 48 -6.99 -17.60 11.62
CA ASP A 48 -7.61 -17.61 12.95
C ASP A 48 -7.16 -16.42 13.82
N ARG A 49 -6.12 -15.69 13.41
CA ARG A 49 -5.49 -14.64 14.24
C ARG A 49 -5.68 -13.23 13.74
N ILE A 50 -6.20 -13.04 12.52
CA ILE A 50 -6.46 -11.72 11.98
C ILE A 50 -7.79 -11.15 12.45
N SER A 51 -7.77 -9.86 12.78
CA SER A 51 -8.92 -8.99 12.91
C SER A 51 -8.75 -7.78 12.02
N LEU A 52 -9.85 -7.15 11.61
CA LEU A 52 -9.82 -5.95 10.79
C LEU A 52 -10.25 -4.72 11.61
N GLU A 53 -9.65 -3.59 11.32
CA GLU A 53 -10.06 -2.29 11.84
C GLU A 53 -9.94 -1.21 10.76
N TRP A 54 -10.68 -0.11 10.89
CA TRP A 54 -10.42 1.08 10.10
C TRP A 54 -9.24 1.86 10.69
N LEU A 55 -8.31 2.29 9.81
CA LEU A 55 -7.31 3.29 10.17
C LEU A 55 -7.99 4.65 10.37
N GLU A 56 -7.33 5.51 11.14
CA GLU A 56 -7.73 6.90 11.24
C GLU A 56 -7.72 7.57 9.86
N VAL A 57 -8.73 8.38 9.57
CA VAL A 57 -8.84 9.09 8.27
C VAL A 57 -7.67 10.05 8.01
N THR A 58 -6.93 10.40 9.04
CA THR A 58 -5.72 11.23 8.98
C THR A 58 -4.44 10.44 8.73
N ASP A 59 -4.51 9.09 8.69
CA ASP A 59 -3.35 8.24 8.38
C ASP A 59 -3.00 8.38 6.90
N ASP A 60 -1.71 8.50 6.60
CA ASP A 60 -1.20 8.59 5.23
C ASP A 60 -1.09 7.21 4.54
N ARG A 61 -1.31 6.12 5.28
CA ARG A 61 -1.22 4.75 4.81
C ARG A 61 -2.59 4.24 4.38
N LEU A 62 -2.62 3.42 3.33
CA LEU A 62 -3.82 2.71 2.92
C LEU A 62 -4.03 1.41 3.71
N GLY A 63 -2.95 0.80 4.20
CA GLY A 63 -3.00 -0.41 5.01
C GLY A 63 -1.89 -0.46 6.05
N MET A 64 -2.08 -1.28 7.08
CA MET A 64 -1.09 -1.54 8.13
C MET A 64 -1.35 -2.90 8.79
N THR A 65 -0.29 -3.66 8.99
CA THR A 65 -0.32 -4.88 9.81
C THR A 65 0.30 -4.61 11.18
N ARG A 66 -0.43 -4.93 12.24
CA ARG A 66 0.03 -4.82 13.62
C ARG A 66 -0.06 -6.15 14.33
N PHE A 67 1.03 -6.58 14.94
CA PHE A 67 1.06 -7.72 15.86
C PHE A 67 0.90 -7.19 17.28
N GLU A 68 0.11 -7.86 18.08
CA GLU A 68 -0.07 -7.51 19.52
C GLU A 68 1.22 -7.77 20.32
N GLU A 69 1.98 -8.77 19.90
CA GLU A 69 3.21 -9.16 20.54
C GLU A 69 4.34 -8.14 20.29
N GLY A 70 5.14 -7.89 21.33
CA GLY A 70 6.31 -7.03 21.20
C GLY A 70 7.36 -7.61 20.25
N SER A 71 8.20 -6.74 19.66
CA SER A 71 9.16 -7.10 18.60
C SER A 71 10.09 -8.26 18.99
N ASN A 72 10.56 -8.34 20.22
CA ASN A 72 11.45 -9.41 20.69
C ASN A 72 10.73 -10.75 20.74
N GLU A 73 9.49 -10.77 21.23
CA GLU A 73 8.68 -11.98 21.28
C GLU A 73 8.28 -12.43 19.87
N LEU A 74 7.94 -11.51 18.99
CA LEU A 74 7.64 -11.82 17.58
C LEU A 74 8.85 -12.46 16.87
N ILE A 75 10.06 -11.93 17.10
CA ILE A 75 11.30 -12.54 16.57
C ILE A 75 11.49 -13.95 17.12
N ARG A 76 11.24 -14.15 18.40
CA ARG A 76 11.33 -15.48 19.04
C ARG A 76 10.32 -16.44 18.42
N ARG A 77 9.03 -16.05 18.31
CA ARG A 77 7.97 -16.87 17.72
C ARG A 77 8.27 -17.20 16.27
N ARG A 78 8.77 -16.24 15.50
CA ARG A 78 9.20 -16.47 14.11
C ARG A 78 10.30 -17.53 14.02
N LYS A 79 11.35 -17.45 14.85
CA LYS A 79 12.45 -18.42 14.88
C LYS A 79 12.01 -19.81 15.27
N LEU A 80 11.09 -19.91 16.22
CA LEU A 80 10.59 -21.18 16.74
C LEU A 80 9.36 -21.70 16.00
N ARG A 81 8.87 -20.97 14.99
CA ARG A 81 7.63 -21.29 14.24
C ARG A 81 6.44 -21.51 15.18
N LEU A 82 6.24 -20.56 16.10
CA LEU A 82 5.12 -20.55 17.04
C LEU A 82 3.99 -19.64 16.52
N ASP A 83 2.81 -19.79 17.10
CA ASP A 83 1.65 -18.93 16.90
C ASP A 83 2.04 -17.46 17.13
N PRO A 84 1.78 -16.53 16.18
CA PRO A 84 2.12 -15.12 16.32
C PRO A 84 1.32 -14.37 17.38
N GLY A 85 0.20 -14.94 17.88
CA GLY A 85 -0.79 -14.23 18.66
C GLY A 85 -1.76 -13.43 17.79
N PRO A 86 -2.59 -12.55 18.38
CA PRO A 86 -3.53 -11.73 17.64
C PRO A 86 -2.82 -10.78 16.68
N ILE A 87 -3.41 -10.61 15.49
CA ILE A 87 -2.89 -9.72 14.44
C ILE A 87 -4.03 -8.81 13.99
N THR A 88 -3.77 -7.52 13.93
CA THR A 88 -4.73 -6.55 13.41
C THR A 88 -4.27 -6.04 12.04
N ILE A 89 -5.15 -6.11 11.05
CA ILE A 89 -4.96 -5.46 9.75
C ILE A 89 -5.82 -4.21 9.73
N GLY A 90 -5.16 -3.04 9.72
CA GLY A 90 -5.81 -1.75 9.56
C GLY A 90 -5.94 -1.41 8.08
N LEU A 91 -7.11 -0.95 7.65
CA LEU A 91 -7.40 -0.51 6.29
C LEU A 91 -7.93 0.92 6.31
N HIS A 92 -7.50 1.75 5.36
CA HIS A 92 -7.97 3.12 5.30
C HIS A 92 -9.40 3.18 4.73
N PRO A 93 -10.32 3.95 5.35
CA PRO A 93 -11.73 4.04 4.89
C PRO A 93 -11.90 4.46 3.44
N ALA A 94 -10.98 5.26 2.88
CA ALA A 94 -11.00 5.67 1.47
C ALA A 94 -11.01 4.48 0.50
N LEU A 95 -10.53 3.32 0.92
CA LEU A 95 -10.51 2.11 0.10
C LEU A 95 -11.92 1.59 -0.25
N LEU A 96 -12.97 1.97 0.52
CA LEU A 96 -14.36 1.62 0.20
C LEU A 96 -14.83 2.16 -1.16
N GLU A 97 -14.18 3.20 -1.70
CA GLU A 97 -14.47 3.72 -3.04
C GLU A 97 -13.84 2.88 -4.17
N ASP A 98 -13.00 1.88 -3.83
CA ASP A 98 -12.16 1.18 -4.81
C ASP A 98 -11.90 -0.27 -4.39
N GLU A 99 -12.83 -1.16 -4.72
CA GLU A 99 -12.82 -2.58 -4.35
C GLU A 99 -11.53 -3.31 -4.79
N MET A 100 -11.01 -3.00 -5.98
CA MET A 100 -9.77 -3.62 -6.46
C MET A 100 -8.57 -3.20 -5.62
N LEU A 101 -8.49 -1.92 -5.28
CA LEU A 101 -7.41 -1.40 -4.43
C LEU A 101 -7.57 -1.86 -2.98
N TYR A 102 -8.81 -1.98 -2.50
CA TYR A 102 -9.12 -2.55 -1.19
C TYR A 102 -8.59 -3.98 -1.09
N ARG A 103 -8.95 -4.84 -2.04
CA ARG A 103 -8.47 -6.23 -2.09
C ARG A 103 -6.95 -6.32 -2.21
N HIS A 104 -6.35 -5.49 -3.07
CA HIS A 104 -4.90 -5.43 -3.22
C HIS A 104 -4.21 -5.06 -1.90
N THR A 105 -4.69 -4.00 -1.24
CA THR A 105 -4.14 -3.54 0.04
C THR A 105 -4.32 -4.59 1.13
N PHE A 106 -5.52 -5.19 1.23
CA PHE A 106 -5.77 -6.26 2.18
C PHE A 106 -4.80 -7.44 2.00
N VAL A 107 -4.63 -7.93 0.76
CA VAL A 107 -3.71 -9.04 0.48
C VAL A 107 -2.26 -8.66 0.79
N HIS A 108 -1.84 -7.43 0.51
CA HIS A 108 -0.53 -6.92 0.87
C HIS A 108 -0.28 -7.04 2.39
N GLU A 109 -1.22 -6.56 3.20
CA GLU A 109 -1.13 -6.65 4.66
C GLU A 109 -1.25 -8.09 5.18
N LEU A 110 -2.07 -8.92 4.53
CA LEU A 110 -2.22 -10.33 4.86
C LEU A 110 -0.90 -11.10 4.69
N LEU A 111 -0.11 -10.80 3.66
CA LEU A 111 1.20 -11.41 3.48
C LEU A 111 2.19 -10.97 4.57
N HIS A 112 2.11 -9.72 5.04
CA HIS A 112 2.85 -9.27 6.22
C HIS A 112 2.42 -10.04 7.47
N ALA A 113 1.13 -10.22 7.69
CA ALA A 113 0.56 -11.01 8.79
C ALA A 113 1.04 -12.48 8.75
N ALA A 114 1.19 -13.06 7.56
CA ALA A 114 1.71 -14.40 7.38
C ALA A 114 3.23 -14.55 7.64
N GLY A 115 3.94 -13.45 7.85
CA GLY A 115 5.36 -13.43 8.21
C GLY A 115 6.30 -12.83 7.15
N LEU A 116 5.81 -12.44 5.96
CA LEU A 116 6.61 -11.74 4.95
C LEU A 116 6.73 -10.25 5.29
N THR A 117 7.44 -9.93 6.38
CA THR A 117 7.53 -8.58 6.94
C THR A 117 8.36 -7.58 6.12
N ILE A 118 9.02 -8.03 5.05
CA ILE A 118 9.88 -7.21 4.20
C ILE A 118 9.28 -7.17 2.80
N HIS A 119 9.21 -5.98 2.19
CA HIS A 119 8.85 -5.79 0.78
C HIS A 119 9.97 -6.34 -0.12
N SER A 120 9.91 -7.62 -0.40
CA SER A 120 10.81 -8.33 -1.30
C SER A 120 10.16 -8.51 -2.67
N LYS A 121 10.97 -8.85 -3.68
CA LYS A 121 10.43 -9.21 -5.01
C LYS A 121 9.42 -10.38 -4.94
N GLU A 122 9.62 -11.29 -4.00
CA GLU A 122 8.69 -12.41 -3.79
C GLU A 122 7.38 -11.94 -3.17
N HIS A 123 7.43 -11.07 -2.17
CA HIS A 123 6.25 -10.43 -1.60
C HIS A 123 5.44 -9.71 -2.71
N ASP A 124 6.10 -8.83 -3.49
CA ASP A 124 5.44 -8.07 -4.55
C ASP A 124 4.84 -8.98 -5.64
N ARG A 125 5.54 -10.07 -5.99
CA ARG A 125 5.05 -11.09 -6.94
C ARG A 125 3.79 -11.75 -6.42
N LEU A 126 3.80 -12.21 -5.17
CA LEU A 126 2.66 -12.91 -4.54
C LEU A 126 1.43 -11.99 -4.42
N VAL A 127 1.63 -10.74 -3.97
CA VAL A 127 0.54 -9.75 -3.94
C VAL A 127 -0.06 -9.58 -5.34
N SER A 128 0.78 -9.41 -6.36
CA SER A 128 0.32 -9.20 -7.76
C SER A 128 -0.37 -10.43 -8.35
N GLU A 129 0.00 -11.62 -7.92
CA GLU A 129 -0.61 -12.89 -8.35
C GLU A 129 -2.00 -13.10 -7.73
N ILE A 130 -2.16 -12.80 -6.43
CA ILE A 130 -3.40 -13.01 -5.69
C ILE A 130 -4.40 -11.88 -5.93
N ALA A 131 -3.92 -10.64 -5.89
CA ALA A 131 -4.71 -9.42 -6.01
C ALA A 131 -3.92 -8.35 -6.77
N PRO A 132 -3.93 -8.35 -8.10
CA PRO A 132 -3.19 -7.37 -8.90
C PRO A 132 -3.66 -5.94 -8.58
N ALA A 133 -2.70 -5.01 -8.46
CA ALA A 133 -3.01 -3.61 -8.25
C ALA A 133 -3.78 -3.04 -9.45
N PRO A 134 -4.84 -2.25 -9.23
CA PRO A 134 -5.52 -1.58 -10.31
C PRO A 134 -4.61 -0.54 -10.97
N SER A 135 -4.78 -0.33 -12.26
CA SER A 135 -4.10 0.76 -12.95
C SER A 135 -4.73 2.11 -12.57
N LEU A 136 -4.02 3.22 -12.84
CA LEU A 136 -4.57 4.57 -12.69
C LEU A 136 -5.87 4.82 -13.48
N LYS A 137 -6.12 4.04 -14.55
CA LYS A 137 -7.37 4.16 -15.32
C LYS A 137 -8.53 3.49 -14.62
N GLU A 138 -8.27 2.41 -13.92
CA GLU A 138 -9.27 1.59 -13.23
C GLU A 138 -9.59 2.13 -11.84
N SER A 139 -8.58 2.64 -11.11
CA SER A 139 -8.73 3.12 -9.75
C SER A 139 -9.14 4.59 -9.66
N PRO A 140 -10.34 4.91 -9.19
CA PRO A 140 -10.75 6.27 -8.88
C PRO A 140 -9.89 6.88 -7.77
N LEU A 141 -9.58 6.10 -6.72
CA LEU A 141 -8.81 6.55 -5.57
C LEU A 141 -7.37 6.92 -5.96
N LEU A 142 -6.68 6.06 -6.75
CA LEU A 142 -5.33 6.37 -7.24
C LEU A 142 -5.31 7.63 -8.12
N ARG A 143 -6.37 7.88 -8.91
CA ARG A 143 -6.49 9.12 -9.68
C ARG A 143 -6.61 10.35 -8.77
N LYS A 144 -7.45 10.27 -7.74
CA LYS A 144 -7.62 11.33 -6.74
C LYS A 144 -6.30 11.59 -6.00
N MET A 145 -5.65 10.54 -5.48
CA MET A 145 -4.35 10.65 -4.79
C MET A 145 -3.29 11.29 -5.69
N ARG A 146 -3.20 10.86 -6.95
CA ARG A 146 -2.28 11.47 -7.92
C ARG A 146 -2.61 12.94 -8.18
N ALA A 147 -3.88 13.29 -8.32
CA ALA A 147 -4.32 14.67 -8.55
C ALA A 147 -3.97 15.56 -7.35
N ALA A 148 -4.18 15.07 -6.13
CA ALA A 148 -3.80 15.78 -4.91
C ALA A 148 -2.29 16.04 -4.84
N VAL A 149 -1.46 15.01 -5.08
CA VAL A 149 0.01 15.16 -5.09
C VAL A 149 0.50 16.09 -6.20
N LEU A 150 -0.15 16.11 -7.37
CA LEU A 150 0.24 16.95 -8.49
C LEU A 150 -0.41 18.34 -8.46
N GLY A 151 -1.62 18.45 -7.89
CA GLY A 151 -2.38 19.71 -7.84
C GLY A 151 -1.81 20.73 -6.86
N ASP A 152 -1.19 20.29 -5.79
CA ASP A 152 -0.55 21.14 -4.77
C ASP A 152 0.81 21.71 -5.22
N GLN A 153 1.21 21.47 -6.48
CA GLN A 153 2.49 21.89 -7.01
C GLN A 153 2.33 23.08 -7.97
N THR A 154 3.01 24.17 -7.66
CA THR A 154 3.04 25.42 -8.44
C THR A 154 3.56 25.25 -9.88
N VAL A 155 4.30 24.15 -10.16
CA VAL A 155 4.87 23.87 -11.49
C VAL A 155 3.98 22.92 -12.27
N GLN A 156 3.27 23.43 -13.26
CA GLN A 156 2.38 22.66 -14.15
C GLN A 156 3.10 22.04 -15.35
N SER A 157 4.22 22.60 -15.75
CA SER A 157 5.03 22.16 -16.88
C SER A 157 6.52 22.30 -16.61
N TRP A 158 7.32 21.58 -17.39
CA TRP A 158 8.77 21.71 -17.42
C TRP A 158 9.17 22.36 -18.73
N SER A 159 10.07 23.33 -18.70
CA SER A 159 10.66 23.95 -19.89
C SER A 159 12.17 23.69 -19.95
N CYS A 160 12.70 23.53 -21.13
CA CYS A 160 14.12 23.38 -21.37
C CYS A 160 14.74 24.72 -21.73
N SER A 161 15.68 25.19 -20.93
CA SER A 161 16.42 26.45 -21.18
C SER A 161 17.26 26.44 -22.47
N HIS A 162 17.61 25.24 -22.98
CA HIS A 162 18.44 25.10 -24.18
C HIS A 162 17.64 25.09 -25.48
N CYS A 163 16.49 24.44 -25.54
CA CYS A 163 15.75 24.30 -26.79
C CYS A 163 14.33 24.86 -26.73
N GLY A 164 13.93 25.47 -25.62
CA GLY A 164 12.61 26.08 -25.42
C GLY A 164 11.44 25.07 -25.36
N PHE A 165 11.74 23.77 -25.47
CA PHE A 165 10.67 22.76 -25.46
C PHE A 165 9.99 22.71 -24.10
N GLU A 166 8.67 22.77 -24.10
CA GLU A 166 7.83 22.67 -22.92
C GLU A 166 7.00 21.41 -22.96
N TRP A 167 6.83 20.73 -21.81
CA TRP A 167 5.97 19.56 -21.68
C TRP A 167 5.28 19.52 -20.32
N LYS A 168 4.08 18.97 -20.31
CA LYS A 168 3.27 18.82 -19.09
C LYS A 168 4.01 17.98 -18.06
N ARG A 169 3.96 18.43 -16.81
CA ARG A 169 4.48 17.68 -15.68
C ARG A 169 3.74 16.36 -15.51
N ARG A 170 4.49 15.25 -15.41
CA ARG A 170 3.98 13.91 -15.18
C ARG A 170 4.57 13.26 -13.93
N THR A 171 5.57 13.88 -13.31
CA THR A 171 6.30 13.37 -12.15
C THR A 171 6.49 14.46 -11.12
N VAL A 172 6.59 14.09 -9.85
CA VAL A 172 6.85 15.02 -8.75
C VAL A 172 8.27 15.59 -8.84
N ARG A 173 9.24 14.74 -9.23
CA ARG A 173 10.64 15.17 -9.36
C ARG A 173 10.90 15.81 -10.72
N LYS A 174 11.71 16.87 -10.73
CA LYS A 174 12.22 17.47 -11.97
C LYS A 174 13.02 16.43 -12.76
N PRO A 175 12.76 16.26 -14.07
CA PRO A 175 13.60 15.40 -14.92
C PRO A 175 15.04 15.89 -14.95
N ARG A 176 15.98 14.99 -15.00
CA ARG A 176 17.40 15.35 -15.09
C ARG A 176 17.81 15.85 -16.47
N ARG A 177 17.05 15.50 -17.52
CA ARG A 177 17.34 15.81 -18.92
C ARG A 177 16.07 16.20 -19.66
N CYS A 178 16.23 17.05 -20.66
CA CYS A 178 15.17 17.41 -21.59
C CYS A 178 14.74 16.21 -22.42
N VAL A 179 13.41 15.98 -22.55
CA VAL A 179 12.85 14.87 -23.34
C VAL A 179 13.05 15.07 -24.86
N LYS A 180 13.33 16.29 -25.33
CA LYS A 180 13.54 16.60 -26.75
C LYS A 180 15.01 16.63 -27.13
N CYS A 181 15.85 17.37 -26.41
CA CYS A 181 17.27 17.57 -26.79
C CYS A 181 18.26 16.78 -25.90
N ALA A 182 17.77 16.00 -24.91
CA ALA A 182 18.55 15.22 -23.97
C ALA A 182 19.56 15.98 -23.10
N ARG A 183 19.64 17.32 -23.21
CA ARG A 183 20.53 18.14 -22.38
C ARG A 183 20.05 18.21 -20.93
N PRO A 184 20.95 18.39 -19.95
CA PRO A 184 20.59 18.59 -18.54
C PRO A 184 19.63 19.77 -18.36
N LEU A 185 18.72 19.67 -17.35
CA LEU A 185 17.70 20.67 -17.01
C LEU A 185 18.04 21.38 -15.72
#